data_138e4f8ff56998465c20865590b83637
#
_entry.id   138e4f8ff56998465c20865590b83637
#
_cell.length_a   1.000
_cell.length_b   1.000
_cell.length_c   1.000
_cell.angle_alpha   90.00
_cell.angle_beta   90.00
_cell.angle_gamma   90.00
#
_symmetry.space_group_name_H-M   'P 1'
#
loop_
_entity.id
_entity.type
_entity.pdbx_description
1 polymer ?
#
loop_
_entity_poly.entity_id
_entity_poly.type
_entity_poly.pdbx_seq_one_letter_code
_entity_poly.pdbx_strand_id
1 'polypeptide(L)'
;MAFQERVFSGVQPTGNLHLGNYLGAIRKFVALQEGNDCIYCVVDLHALTAQLVHEDMPGQIRSITAAFLAAGIDPVKHIVFNQSAVPQHAELAWIFNCVARLGWMNRMTQFKDKAGKDRENASLGLYAYPSLMAADILVYRGTHVPVGDDQKQHLELARDIAMKFNIDYADHIRRAGTGIDITVGEEPVHAFFPLVEPLIDGPAPRVMSLKDGTKKMSKSDPSDLSRINLMDDEDAISKKIRKAKTDPDGLPSEVAGLVGRPEADNLVGIYAALADKTKAEVLGEFGGQQFSVFKPALIDLAVKVLAPITGEMRRLMNDPGHIDAVLRDGSARARARAEVTMQQVKDICGFLY
;
A
#
# COMPACT_ATOMS: atom_id res chain seq x y z
N MET A 1 22.85 -10.35 -16.89
CA MET A 1 22.60 -9.02 -16.26
C MET A 1 21.36 -9.14 -15.40
N ALA A 2 21.20 -8.34 -14.34
CA ALA A 2 19.97 -8.32 -13.53
C ALA A 2 19.18 -7.04 -13.83
N PHE A 3 17.87 -7.03 -13.58
CA PHE A 3 17.07 -5.81 -13.59
C PHE A 3 17.54 -4.87 -12.48
N GLN A 4 17.49 -3.57 -12.74
CA GLN A 4 17.73 -2.57 -11.71
C GLN A 4 16.67 -2.72 -10.61
N GLU A 5 17.10 -2.83 -9.36
CA GLU A 5 16.15 -2.90 -8.24
C GLU A 5 15.35 -1.61 -8.14
N ARG A 6 14.03 -1.77 -8.11
CA ARG A 6 13.06 -0.67 -8.03
C ARG A 6 11.86 -1.10 -7.22
N VAL A 7 11.51 -0.27 -6.24
CA VAL A 7 10.37 -0.49 -5.36
C VAL A 7 9.18 0.33 -5.86
N PHE A 8 8.04 -0.32 -6.09
CA PHE A 8 6.78 0.35 -6.40
C PHE A 8 5.81 0.19 -5.23
N SER A 9 5.18 1.27 -4.82
CA SER A 9 4.17 1.28 -3.74
C SER A 9 2.96 2.09 -4.15
N GLY A 10 1.76 1.56 -3.91
CA GLY A 10 0.51 2.21 -4.24
C GLY A 10 -0.45 2.32 -3.05
N VAL A 11 -1.09 3.47 -2.90
CA VAL A 11 -2.16 3.68 -1.90
C VAL A 11 -3.38 4.28 -2.56
N GLN A 12 -4.55 3.66 -2.33
CA GLN A 12 -5.83 4.15 -2.86
C GLN A 12 -6.31 5.39 -2.09
N PRO A 13 -6.75 6.45 -2.79
CA PRO A 13 -7.32 7.66 -2.17
C PRO A 13 -8.78 7.42 -1.75
N THR A 14 -9.00 6.52 -0.78
CA THR A 14 -10.33 6.16 -0.29
C THR A 14 -10.48 6.53 1.18
N GLY A 15 -10.91 7.78 1.44
CA GLY A 15 -11.16 8.30 2.78
C GLY A 15 -9.91 8.53 3.64
N ASN A 16 -10.11 8.94 4.89
CA ASN A 16 -9.04 9.35 5.80
C ASN A 16 -8.09 8.19 6.16
N LEU A 17 -6.79 8.46 6.12
CA LEU A 17 -5.78 7.54 6.62
C LEU A 17 -5.85 7.45 8.15
N HIS A 18 -5.67 6.26 8.67
CA HIS A 18 -5.64 5.97 10.09
C HIS A 18 -4.34 5.29 10.50
N LEU A 19 -4.13 5.15 11.80
CA LEU A 19 -2.94 4.53 12.40
C LEU A 19 -2.54 3.19 11.75
N GLY A 20 -3.54 2.36 11.40
CA GLY A 20 -3.28 1.09 10.72
C GLY A 20 -2.68 1.25 9.32
N ASN A 21 -3.00 2.31 8.58
CA ASN A 21 -2.37 2.62 7.30
C ASN A 21 -0.94 3.12 7.49
N TYR A 22 -0.71 3.96 8.51
CA TYR A 22 0.61 4.47 8.83
C TYR A 22 1.57 3.35 9.23
N LEU A 23 1.20 2.56 10.26
CA LEU A 23 2.05 1.47 10.77
C LEU A 23 2.17 0.28 9.80
N GLY A 24 1.10 0.01 9.06
CA GLY A 24 1.05 -1.13 8.13
C GLY A 24 1.74 -0.90 6.79
N ALA A 25 1.82 0.35 6.33
CA ALA A 25 2.34 0.68 5.00
C ALA A 25 3.27 1.89 4.98
N ILE A 26 2.79 3.11 5.33
CA ILE A 26 3.52 4.36 5.07
C ILE A 26 4.88 4.38 5.77
N ARG A 27 4.95 3.92 7.02
CA ARG A 27 6.19 3.85 7.78
C ARG A 27 7.23 2.94 7.11
N LYS A 28 6.80 1.81 6.54
CA LYS A 28 7.66 0.92 5.76
C LYS A 28 8.15 1.60 4.48
N PHE A 29 7.30 2.36 3.81
CA PHE A 29 7.67 3.11 2.62
C PHE A 29 8.79 4.12 2.91
N VAL A 30 8.72 4.79 4.07
CA VAL A 30 9.78 5.71 4.51
C VAL A 30 11.10 4.99 4.73
N ALA A 31 11.08 3.84 5.39
CA ALA A 31 12.28 3.04 5.62
C ALA A 31 12.91 2.51 4.32
N LEU A 32 12.08 2.16 3.32
CA LEU A 32 12.55 1.63 2.03
C LEU A 32 13.26 2.67 1.15
N GLN A 33 13.15 3.96 1.45
CA GLN A 33 13.82 5.01 0.67
C GLN A 33 15.35 4.90 0.75
N GLU A 34 15.86 4.39 1.86
CA GLU A 34 17.30 4.22 2.04
C GLU A 34 17.80 3.09 1.15
N GLY A 35 18.64 3.44 0.19
CA GLY A 35 19.29 2.48 -0.72
C GLY A 35 18.43 2.00 -1.90
N ASN A 36 17.17 2.41 -2.05
CA ASN A 36 16.29 1.95 -3.12
C ASN A 36 15.81 3.09 -4.05
N ASP A 37 15.57 2.77 -5.33
CA ASP A 37 14.83 3.61 -6.28
C ASP A 37 13.33 3.38 -6.06
N CYS A 38 12.68 4.28 -5.31
CA CYS A 38 11.29 4.13 -4.90
C CYS A 38 10.33 4.98 -5.74
N ILE A 39 9.18 4.40 -6.07
CA ILE A 39 8.07 5.04 -6.77
C ILE A 39 6.81 4.88 -5.92
N TYR A 40 6.20 6.00 -5.51
CA TYR A 40 5.01 6.06 -4.67
C TYR A 40 3.84 6.62 -5.46
N CYS A 41 2.82 5.81 -5.64
CA CYS A 41 1.67 6.13 -6.46
C CYS A 41 0.39 6.28 -5.62
N VAL A 42 -0.33 7.38 -5.79
CA VAL A 42 -1.72 7.47 -5.35
C VAL A 42 -2.59 6.85 -6.45
N VAL A 43 -3.10 5.64 -6.21
CA VAL A 43 -3.75 4.83 -7.25
C VAL A 43 -5.25 5.16 -7.37
N ASP A 44 -5.53 6.32 -7.95
CA ASP A 44 -6.85 6.90 -8.11
C ASP A 44 -7.74 6.16 -9.13
N LEU A 45 -7.17 5.53 -10.16
CA LEU A 45 -7.93 4.66 -11.07
C LEU A 45 -8.45 3.41 -10.36
N HIS A 46 -7.68 2.85 -9.42
CA HIS A 46 -8.16 1.72 -8.61
C HIS A 46 -9.30 2.12 -7.67
N ALA A 47 -9.37 3.37 -7.23
CA ALA A 47 -10.45 3.84 -6.38
C ALA A 47 -11.82 3.74 -7.07
N LEU A 48 -11.88 3.90 -8.39
CA LEU A 48 -13.10 3.76 -9.19
C LEU A 48 -13.73 2.36 -9.11
N THR A 49 -12.96 1.33 -8.78
CA THR A 49 -13.49 -0.04 -8.63
C THR A 49 -14.32 -0.23 -7.35
N ALA A 50 -14.09 0.61 -6.35
CA ALA A 50 -14.86 0.59 -5.10
C ALA A 50 -16.09 1.49 -5.16
N GLN A 51 -15.95 2.65 -5.80
CA GLN A 51 -17.02 3.63 -5.98
C GLN A 51 -16.72 4.45 -7.23
N LEU A 52 -17.66 4.46 -8.18
CA LEU A 52 -17.46 5.17 -9.45
C LEU A 52 -17.45 6.70 -9.29
N VAL A 53 -18.30 7.21 -8.40
CA VAL A 53 -18.41 8.65 -8.14
C VAL A 53 -17.84 8.97 -6.76
N HIS A 54 -16.82 9.82 -6.73
CA HIS A 54 -16.19 10.34 -5.53
C HIS A 54 -16.49 11.84 -5.41
N GLU A 55 -17.01 12.26 -4.28
CA GLU A 55 -17.36 13.67 -4.04
C GLU A 55 -16.15 14.60 -4.07
N ASP A 56 -14.99 14.13 -3.56
CA ASP A 56 -13.75 14.91 -3.51
C ASP A 56 -12.52 14.04 -3.78
N MET A 57 -12.38 13.51 -5.00
CA MET A 57 -11.18 12.77 -5.40
C MET A 57 -9.89 13.63 -5.31
N PRO A 58 -9.87 14.89 -5.78
CA PRO A 58 -8.68 15.73 -5.63
C PRO A 58 -8.23 15.94 -4.19
N GLY A 59 -9.16 16.20 -3.26
CA GLY A 59 -8.85 16.35 -1.84
C GLY A 59 -8.31 15.06 -1.23
N GLN A 60 -8.85 13.92 -1.61
CA GLN A 60 -8.37 12.62 -1.15
C GLN A 60 -6.95 12.31 -1.68
N ILE A 61 -6.66 12.62 -2.95
CA ILE A 61 -5.30 12.48 -3.52
C ILE A 61 -4.32 13.37 -2.75
N ARG A 62 -4.67 14.65 -2.52
CA ARG A 62 -3.84 15.57 -1.73
C ARG A 62 -3.61 15.08 -0.31
N SER A 63 -4.64 14.55 0.34
CA SER A 63 -4.53 14.01 1.71
C SER A 63 -3.57 12.82 1.81
N ILE A 64 -3.61 11.89 0.85
CA ILE A 64 -2.64 10.77 0.80
C ILE A 64 -1.22 11.30 0.54
N THR A 65 -1.09 12.22 -0.40
CA THR A 65 0.20 12.84 -0.72
C THR A 65 0.77 13.59 0.50
N ALA A 66 -0.06 14.37 1.18
CA ALA A 66 0.33 15.05 2.42
C ALA A 66 0.79 14.06 3.50
N ALA A 67 0.13 12.92 3.63
CA ALA A 67 0.55 11.87 4.56
C ALA A 67 1.89 11.25 4.20
N PHE A 68 2.16 11.02 2.90
CA PHE A 68 3.46 10.55 2.44
C PHE A 68 4.58 11.54 2.81
N LEU A 69 4.38 12.82 2.48
CA LEU A 69 5.37 13.86 2.74
C LEU A 69 5.57 14.08 4.25
N ALA A 70 4.48 14.16 5.02
CA ALA A 70 4.52 14.34 6.47
C ALA A 70 5.17 13.18 7.22
N ALA A 71 5.04 11.96 6.69
CA ALA A 71 5.72 10.79 7.24
C ALA A 71 7.22 10.74 6.92
N GLY A 72 7.70 11.56 5.96
CA GLY A 72 9.12 11.66 5.61
C GLY A 72 9.48 11.08 4.25
N ILE A 73 8.53 10.86 3.33
CA ILE A 73 8.86 10.52 1.94
C ILE A 73 9.44 11.77 1.25
N ASP A 74 10.64 11.63 0.70
CA ASP A 74 11.37 12.68 -0.01
C ASP A 74 10.97 12.71 -1.50
N PRO A 75 10.14 13.69 -1.95
CA PRO A 75 9.67 13.74 -3.34
C PRO A 75 10.75 14.20 -4.32
N VAL A 76 11.88 14.74 -3.85
CA VAL A 76 13.00 15.17 -4.71
C VAL A 76 13.80 13.95 -5.14
N LYS A 77 14.09 13.06 -4.20
CA LYS A 77 14.87 11.83 -4.47
C LYS A 77 14.01 10.76 -5.13
N HIS A 78 12.77 10.63 -4.70
CA HIS A 78 11.84 9.58 -5.13
C HIS A 78 10.67 10.17 -5.93
N ILE A 79 9.92 9.33 -6.62
CA ILE A 79 8.78 9.76 -7.43
C ILE A 79 7.51 9.62 -6.59
N VAL A 80 6.76 10.72 -6.42
CA VAL A 80 5.43 10.74 -5.79
C VAL A 80 4.44 11.33 -6.79
N PHE A 81 3.43 10.57 -7.19
CA PHE A 81 2.48 10.98 -8.23
C PHE A 81 1.12 10.31 -8.06
N ASN A 82 0.11 10.76 -8.82
CA ASN A 82 -1.17 10.08 -8.93
C ASN A 82 -1.30 9.33 -10.26
N GLN A 83 -1.86 8.14 -10.20
CA GLN A 83 -1.90 7.16 -11.29
C GLN A 83 -2.54 7.70 -12.57
N SER A 84 -3.67 8.40 -12.47
CA SER A 84 -4.41 8.94 -13.62
C SER A 84 -3.64 9.99 -14.42
N ALA A 85 -2.60 10.61 -13.83
CA ALA A 85 -1.74 11.56 -14.52
C ALA A 85 -0.76 10.88 -15.49
N VAL A 86 -0.63 9.55 -15.49
CA VAL A 86 0.27 8.75 -16.33
C VAL A 86 -0.55 7.75 -17.15
N PRO A 87 -1.01 8.10 -18.36
CA PRO A 87 -1.90 7.26 -19.19
C PRO A 87 -1.35 5.87 -19.51
N GLN A 88 -0.04 5.71 -19.48
CA GLN A 88 0.66 4.46 -19.78
C GLN A 88 0.25 3.30 -18.86
N HIS A 89 -0.24 3.59 -17.65
CA HIS A 89 -0.82 2.58 -16.75
C HIS A 89 -2.02 1.88 -17.39
N ALA A 90 -2.97 2.67 -17.88
CA ALA A 90 -4.18 2.14 -18.51
C ALA A 90 -3.87 1.50 -19.88
N GLU A 91 -2.93 2.05 -20.64
CA GLU A 91 -2.48 1.51 -21.92
C GLU A 91 -1.85 0.12 -21.75
N LEU A 92 -0.91 -0.04 -20.81
CA LEU A 92 -0.29 -1.33 -20.53
C LEU A 92 -1.30 -2.31 -19.92
N ALA A 93 -2.23 -1.85 -19.08
CA ALA A 93 -3.28 -2.69 -18.53
C ALA A 93 -4.16 -3.31 -19.62
N TRP A 94 -4.45 -2.58 -20.70
CA TRP A 94 -5.17 -3.13 -21.85
C TRP A 94 -4.38 -4.27 -22.50
N ILE A 95 -3.08 -4.07 -22.74
CA ILE A 95 -2.22 -5.11 -23.32
C ILE A 95 -2.18 -6.35 -22.39
N PHE A 96 -2.06 -6.12 -21.08
CA PHE A 96 -2.06 -7.21 -20.10
C PHE A 96 -3.40 -7.94 -19.99
N ASN A 97 -4.53 -7.27 -20.23
CA ASN A 97 -5.82 -7.94 -20.36
C ASN A 97 -5.85 -8.92 -21.54
N CYS A 98 -5.08 -8.65 -22.60
CA CYS A 98 -4.94 -9.56 -23.74
C CYS A 98 -3.95 -10.71 -23.46
N VAL A 99 -3.03 -10.56 -22.52
CA VAL A 99 -2.06 -11.58 -22.11
C VAL A 99 -2.61 -12.47 -21.00
N ALA A 100 -3.30 -11.89 -20.02
CA ALA A 100 -3.83 -12.60 -18.86
C ALA A 100 -4.90 -13.62 -19.26
N ARG A 101 -4.97 -14.75 -18.52
CA ARG A 101 -5.95 -15.79 -18.76
C ARG A 101 -7.17 -15.61 -17.86
N LEU A 102 -8.38 -15.79 -18.40
CA LEU A 102 -9.61 -15.74 -17.60
C LEU A 102 -9.57 -16.67 -16.39
N GLY A 103 -8.97 -17.86 -16.53
CA GLY A 103 -8.82 -18.81 -15.43
C GLY A 103 -7.98 -18.28 -14.27
N TRP A 104 -7.00 -17.39 -14.52
CA TRP A 104 -6.22 -16.71 -13.49
C TRP A 104 -7.08 -15.68 -12.75
N MET A 105 -7.78 -14.84 -13.50
CA MET A 105 -8.68 -13.82 -12.96
C MET A 105 -9.80 -14.44 -12.11
N ASN A 106 -10.39 -15.55 -12.56
CA ASN A 106 -11.44 -16.27 -11.83
C ASN A 106 -10.97 -16.85 -10.48
N ARG A 107 -9.67 -17.08 -10.29
CA ARG A 107 -9.09 -17.56 -9.02
C ARG A 107 -8.88 -16.45 -8.00
N MET A 108 -8.90 -15.17 -8.42
CA MET A 108 -8.68 -14.04 -7.52
C MET A 108 -9.76 -13.97 -6.44
N THR A 109 -9.34 -14.07 -5.18
CA THR A 109 -10.24 -14.08 -4.03
C THR A 109 -10.93 -12.74 -3.82
N GLN A 110 -10.21 -11.64 -4.00
CA GLN A 110 -10.75 -10.30 -3.78
C GLN A 110 -11.92 -9.94 -4.72
N PHE A 111 -11.93 -10.45 -5.97
CA PHE A 111 -13.10 -10.30 -6.82
C PHE A 111 -14.31 -10.99 -6.20
N LYS A 112 -14.13 -12.22 -5.70
CA LYS A 112 -15.21 -13.00 -5.08
C LYS A 112 -15.76 -12.30 -3.84
N ASP A 113 -14.88 -11.74 -3.02
CA ASP A 113 -15.24 -11.06 -1.77
C ASP A 113 -15.96 -9.73 -2.03
N LYS A 114 -15.46 -8.91 -2.97
CA LYS A 114 -16.02 -7.58 -3.29
C LYS A 114 -17.29 -7.65 -4.13
N ALA A 115 -17.38 -8.56 -5.09
CA ALA A 115 -18.58 -8.77 -5.90
C ALA A 115 -19.72 -9.42 -5.09
N GLY A 116 -19.40 -10.12 -4.00
CA GLY A 116 -20.39 -10.76 -3.13
C GLY A 116 -21.27 -11.76 -3.86
N LYS A 117 -22.58 -11.74 -3.56
CA LYS A 117 -23.58 -12.61 -4.19
C LYS A 117 -24.06 -12.10 -5.55
N ASP A 118 -23.90 -10.80 -5.81
CA ASP A 118 -24.40 -10.13 -7.01
C ASP A 118 -23.28 -9.87 -8.03
N ARG A 119 -22.69 -10.97 -8.50
CA ARG A 119 -21.56 -10.91 -9.44
C ARG A 119 -21.91 -10.36 -10.81
N GLU A 120 -23.15 -10.50 -11.23
CA GLU A 120 -23.62 -10.03 -12.55
C GLU A 120 -23.65 -8.49 -12.63
N ASN A 121 -23.83 -7.82 -11.50
CA ASN A 121 -23.79 -6.36 -11.39
C ASN A 121 -22.42 -5.80 -11.03
N ALA A 122 -21.39 -6.66 -10.84
CA ALA A 122 -20.04 -6.21 -10.62
C ALA A 122 -19.47 -5.56 -11.88
N SER A 123 -18.78 -4.42 -11.72
CA SER A 123 -18.16 -3.75 -12.87
C SER A 123 -17.04 -4.59 -13.48
N LEU A 124 -16.84 -4.48 -14.80
CA LEU A 124 -15.68 -5.08 -15.48
C LEU A 124 -14.37 -4.60 -14.88
N GLY A 125 -14.30 -3.33 -14.45
CA GLY A 125 -13.12 -2.77 -13.77
C GLY A 125 -12.78 -3.52 -12.49
N LEU A 126 -13.78 -3.96 -11.70
CA LEU A 126 -13.53 -4.78 -10.51
C LEU A 126 -13.00 -6.18 -10.87
N TYR A 127 -13.32 -6.70 -12.04
CA TYR A 127 -12.79 -7.98 -12.51
C TYR A 127 -11.37 -7.83 -13.06
N ALA A 128 -11.10 -6.75 -13.82
CA ALA A 128 -9.85 -6.53 -14.56
C ALA A 128 -8.77 -5.76 -13.75
N TYR A 129 -9.09 -5.20 -12.57
CA TYR A 129 -8.14 -4.37 -11.83
C TYR A 129 -6.79 -5.07 -11.50
N PRO A 130 -6.69 -6.40 -11.36
CA PRO A 130 -5.39 -7.03 -11.13
C PRO A 130 -4.43 -6.87 -12.32
N SER A 131 -4.94 -6.77 -13.55
CA SER A 131 -4.12 -6.43 -14.72
C SER A 131 -3.63 -4.99 -14.68
N LEU A 132 -4.46 -4.06 -14.18
CA LEU A 132 -4.03 -2.67 -13.95
C LEU A 132 -2.96 -2.61 -12.85
N MET A 133 -3.08 -3.38 -11.77
CA MET A 133 -2.05 -3.46 -10.75
C MET A 133 -0.72 -4.01 -11.30
N ALA A 134 -0.78 -5.04 -12.15
CA ALA A 134 0.41 -5.55 -12.83
C ALA A 134 1.04 -4.46 -13.73
N ALA A 135 0.22 -3.69 -14.44
CA ALA A 135 0.68 -2.58 -15.28
C ALA A 135 1.31 -1.46 -14.46
N ASP A 136 0.74 -1.11 -13.31
CA ASP A 136 1.30 -0.10 -12.39
C ASP A 136 2.76 -0.38 -12.01
N ILE A 137 3.07 -1.64 -11.76
CA ILE A 137 4.39 -2.09 -11.35
C ILE A 137 5.32 -2.22 -12.57
N LEU A 138 4.85 -2.91 -13.60
CA LEU A 138 5.68 -3.36 -14.71
C LEU A 138 5.95 -2.24 -15.72
N VAL A 139 5.13 -1.20 -15.81
CA VAL A 139 5.41 -0.02 -16.64
C VAL A 139 6.70 0.69 -16.23
N TYR A 140 7.08 0.57 -14.96
CA TYR A 140 8.35 1.07 -14.42
C TYR A 140 9.42 -0.01 -14.32
N ARG A 141 9.15 -1.24 -14.77
CA ARG A 141 9.99 -2.42 -14.51
C ARG A 141 10.30 -2.58 -13.02
N GLY A 142 9.29 -2.35 -12.17
CA GLY A 142 9.38 -2.55 -10.73
C GLY A 142 9.72 -4.00 -10.40
N THR A 143 10.72 -4.19 -9.55
CA THR A 143 11.19 -5.52 -9.15
C THR A 143 10.64 -5.94 -7.81
N HIS A 144 10.29 -4.98 -6.95
CA HIS A 144 9.85 -5.22 -5.58
C HIS A 144 8.62 -4.39 -5.23
N VAL A 145 7.71 -4.99 -4.46
CA VAL A 145 6.51 -4.32 -3.96
C VAL A 145 6.33 -4.65 -2.48
N PRO A 146 6.33 -3.65 -1.58
CA PRO A 146 6.04 -3.85 -0.17
C PRO A 146 4.54 -4.13 0.00
N VAL A 147 4.20 -5.34 0.38
CA VAL A 147 2.81 -5.79 0.54
C VAL A 147 2.61 -6.57 1.82
N GLY A 148 1.35 -6.56 2.30
CA GLY A 148 0.89 -7.50 3.31
C GLY A 148 0.57 -8.87 2.69
N ASP A 149 0.37 -9.87 3.55
CA ASP A 149 0.07 -11.24 3.14
C ASP A 149 -1.18 -11.36 2.24
N ASP A 150 -2.16 -10.48 2.42
CA ASP A 150 -3.41 -10.43 1.65
C ASP A 150 -3.21 -10.00 0.18
N GLN A 151 -2.06 -9.42 -0.17
CA GLN A 151 -1.74 -8.97 -1.52
C GLN A 151 -0.81 -9.94 -2.29
N LYS A 152 -0.34 -11.01 -1.68
CA LYS A 152 0.55 -11.99 -2.32
C LYS A 152 -0.03 -12.54 -3.62
N GLN A 153 -1.33 -12.90 -3.61
CA GLN A 153 -2.00 -13.45 -4.80
C GLN A 153 -2.00 -12.49 -6.00
N HIS A 154 -2.06 -11.18 -5.76
CA HIS A 154 -1.98 -10.18 -6.83
C HIS A 154 -0.58 -10.09 -7.41
N LEU A 155 0.46 -10.20 -6.58
CA LEU A 155 1.84 -10.21 -7.08
C LEU A 155 2.17 -11.50 -7.82
N GLU A 156 1.63 -12.65 -7.38
CA GLU A 156 1.72 -13.91 -8.14
C GLU A 156 1.11 -13.74 -9.53
N LEU A 157 -0.07 -13.11 -9.63
CA LEU A 157 -0.68 -12.81 -10.92
C LEU A 157 0.15 -11.85 -11.77
N ALA A 158 0.74 -10.81 -11.17
CA ALA A 158 1.64 -9.89 -11.89
C ALA A 158 2.87 -10.63 -12.44
N ARG A 159 3.43 -11.57 -11.68
CA ARG A 159 4.52 -12.47 -12.12
C ARG A 159 4.08 -13.37 -13.28
N ASP A 160 2.89 -13.97 -13.18
CA ASP A 160 2.33 -14.83 -14.24
C ASP A 160 2.13 -14.05 -15.54
N ILE A 161 1.62 -12.81 -15.46
CA ILE A 161 1.44 -11.92 -16.62
C ILE A 161 2.79 -11.55 -17.22
N ALA A 162 3.77 -11.14 -16.39
CA ALA A 162 5.12 -10.81 -16.84
C ALA A 162 5.80 -12.00 -17.54
N MET A 163 5.74 -13.18 -16.90
CA MET A 163 6.31 -14.41 -17.45
C MET A 163 5.67 -14.76 -18.78
N LYS A 164 4.32 -14.73 -18.86
CA LYS A 164 3.62 -15.05 -20.09
C LYS A 164 3.95 -14.08 -21.20
N PHE A 165 4.02 -12.77 -20.92
CA PHE A 165 4.45 -11.78 -21.90
C PHE A 165 5.89 -12.09 -22.40
N ASN A 166 6.82 -12.35 -21.50
CA ASN A 166 8.20 -12.66 -21.82
C ASN A 166 8.31 -13.91 -22.72
N ILE A 167 7.50 -14.94 -22.48
CA ILE A 167 7.49 -16.18 -23.26
C ILE A 167 6.80 -15.97 -24.61
N ASP A 168 5.59 -15.42 -24.62
CA ASP A 168 4.78 -15.28 -25.85
C ASP A 168 5.47 -14.35 -26.86
N TYR A 169 6.19 -13.34 -26.39
CA TYR A 169 6.88 -12.36 -27.23
C TYR A 169 8.41 -12.55 -27.30
N ALA A 170 8.95 -13.70 -26.88
CA ALA A 170 10.39 -13.91 -26.75
C ALA A 170 11.18 -13.54 -28.02
N ASP A 171 10.72 -13.94 -29.21
CA ASP A 171 11.37 -13.64 -30.47
C ASP A 171 11.25 -12.17 -30.86
N HIS A 172 10.14 -11.50 -30.48
CA HIS A 172 9.93 -10.08 -30.69
C HIS A 172 10.84 -9.24 -29.79
N ILE A 173 10.97 -9.64 -28.51
CA ILE A 173 11.87 -9.00 -27.54
C ILE A 173 13.32 -9.04 -28.04
N ARG A 174 13.78 -10.20 -28.55
CA ARG A 174 15.11 -10.33 -29.12
C ARG A 174 15.30 -9.46 -30.36
N ARG A 175 14.32 -9.44 -31.27
CA ARG A 175 14.37 -8.61 -32.48
C ARG A 175 14.39 -7.12 -32.17
N ALA A 176 13.67 -6.70 -31.15
CA ALA A 176 13.68 -5.31 -30.68
C ALA A 176 14.98 -4.92 -29.95
N GLY A 177 15.90 -5.88 -29.71
CA GLY A 177 17.16 -5.64 -29.01
C GLY A 177 16.97 -5.25 -27.55
N THR A 178 15.86 -5.67 -26.94
CA THR A 178 15.50 -5.37 -25.55
C THR A 178 15.47 -6.65 -24.73
N GLY A 179 15.30 -6.50 -23.41
CA GLY A 179 15.26 -7.64 -22.50
C GLY A 179 16.65 -8.04 -21.99
N ILE A 180 16.65 -8.92 -21.04
CA ILE A 180 17.84 -9.52 -20.41
C ILE A 180 17.60 -11.00 -20.15
N ASP A 181 18.68 -11.80 -20.14
CA ASP A 181 18.58 -13.20 -19.75
C ASP A 181 18.51 -13.34 -18.25
N ILE A 182 17.45 -13.99 -17.77
CA ILE A 182 17.23 -14.37 -16.37
C ILE A 182 17.06 -15.89 -16.28
N THR A 183 17.26 -16.45 -15.08
CA THR A 183 17.00 -17.86 -14.82
C THR A 183 15.73 -18.01 -13.98
N VAL A 184 14.81 -18.86 -14.41
CA VAL A 184 13.55 -19.13 -13.70
C VAL A 184 13.48 -20.63 -13.44
N GLY A 185 13.68 -21.02 -12.17
CA GLY A 185 14.00 -22.42 -11.86
C GLY A 185 15.36 -22.81 -12.48
N GLU A 186 15.35 -23.77 -13.39
CA GLU A 186 16.56 -24.20 -14.15
C GLU A 186 16.56 -23.67 -15.60
N GLU A 187 15.51 -22.98 -16.04
CA GLU A 187 15.33 -22.57 -17.43
C GLU A 187 15.78 -21.13 -17.67
N PRO A 188 16.55 -20.86 -18.73
CA PRO A 188 16.88 -19.50 -19.15
C PRO A 188 15.67 -18.85 -19.87
N VAL A 189 15.33 -17.61 -19.47
CA VAL A 189 14.27 -16.82 -20.08
C VAL A 189 14.82 -15.46 -20.51
N HIS A 190 14.62 -15.08 -21.76
CA HIS A 190 14.93 -13.72 -22.21
C HIS A 190 13.78 -12.81 -21.88
N ALA A 191 13.91 -12.06 -20.79
CA ALA A 191 12.82 -11.33 -20.15
C ALA A 191 12.88 -9.83 -20.45
N PHE A 192 11.75 -9.27 -20.86
CA PHE A 192 11.52 -7.84 -20.96
C PHE A 192 11.01 -7.26 -19.64
N PHE A 193 10.05 -7.92 -19.01
CA PHE A 193 9.56 -7.56 -17.70
C PHE A 193 10.21 -8.37 -16.59
N PRO A 194 10.57 -7.74 -15.44
CA PRO A 194 11.04 -8.46 -14.27
C PRO A 194 9.92 -9.34 -13.66
N LEU A 195 10.32 -10.36 -12.93
CA LEU A 195 9.40 -11.12 -12.08
C LEU A 195 9.36 -10.45 -10.70
N VAL A 196 8.27 -9.77 -10.43
CA VAL A 196 8.10 -8.95 -9.22
C VAL A 196 8.19 -9.80 -7.95
N GLU A 197 8.97 -9.34 -6.97
CA GLU A 197 9.11 -9.98 -5.66
C GLU A 197 8.38 -9.18 -4.56
N PRO A 198 7.67 -9.86 -3.66
CA PRO A 198 7.10 -9.20 -2.51
C PRO A 198 8.19 -8.84 -1.50
N LEU A 199 8.21 -7.59 -1.02
CA LEU A 199 8.98 -7.21 0.16
C LEU A 199 8.10 -7.46 1.40
N ILE A 200 8.36 -8.56 2.07
CA ILE A 200 7.67 -8.96 3.29
C ILE A 200 8.64 -8.78 4.46
N ASP A 201 8.76 -7.55 4.95
CA ASP A 201 9.52 -7.26 6.17
C ASP A 201 8.65 -7.56 7.39
N GLY A 202 8.75 -8.77 7.91
CA GLY A 202 8.09 -9.20 9.15
C GLY A 202 6.55 -9.10 9.12
N PRO A 203 5.85 -9.54 10.13
CA PRO A 203 4.42 -9.33 10.24
C PRO A 203 4.16 -7.82 10.42
N ALA A 204 3.51 -7.19 9.42
CA ALA A 204 3.02 -5.83 9.61
C ALA A 204 2.11 -5.79 10.84
N PRO A 205 2.28 -4.81 11.75
CA PRO A 205 1.45 -4.73 12.92
C PRO A 205 -0.02 -4.61 12.48
N ARG A 206 -0.80 -5.64 12.79
CA ARG A 206 -2.22 -5.65 12.48
C ARG A 206 -2.97 -4.84 13.53
N VAL A 207 -3.21 -3.57 13.22
CA VAL A 207 -3.94 -2.67 14.10
C VAL A 207 -5.43 -2.98 14.03
N MET A 208 -6.01 -3.30 15.18
CA MET A 208 -7.43 -3.62 15.32
C MET A 208 -8.23 -2.40 15.79
N SER A 209 -9.55 -2.46 15.67
CA SER A 209 -10.46 -1.41 16.14
C SER A 209 -10.28 -1.16 17.64
N LEU A 210 -10.30 0.11 18.05
CA LEU A 210 -10.25 0.47 19.47
C LEU A 210 -11.54 0.10 20.23
N LYS A 211 -12.63 -0.24 19.52
CA LYS A 211 -13.91 -0.65 20.09
C LYS A 211 -14.13 -2.17 20.08
N ASP A 212 -13.38 -2.88 19.24
CA ASP A 212 -13.51 -4.31 19.03
C ASP A 212 -12.17 -4.89 18.56
N GLY A 213 -11.39 -5.43 19.47
CA GLY A 213 -10.06 -5.99 19.20
C GLY A 213 -10.06 -7.19 18.24
N THR A 214 -11.22 -7.71 17.87
CA THR A 214 -11.36 -8.81 16.90
C THR A 214 -11.50 -8.31 15.46
N LYS A 215 -11.86 -7.04 15.26
CA LYS A 215 -12.06 -6.43 13.94
C LYS A 215 -10.89 -5.53 13.55
N LYS A 216 -10.43 -5.65 12.30
CA LYS A 216 -9.39 -4.75 11.78
C LYS A 216 -9.87 -3.29 11.84
N MET A 217 -8.98 -2.37 12.24
CA MET A 217 -9.23 -0.93 12.16
C MET A 217 -9.60 -0.56 10.72
N SER A 218 -10.75 0.10 10.55
CA SER A 218 -11.32 0.36 9.22
C SER A 218 -11.84 1.78 9.09
N LYS A 219 -11.69 2.34 7.90
CA LYS A 219 -12.25 3.63 7.50
C LYS A 219 -13.79 3.61 7.45
N SER A 220 -14.37 2.46 7.13
CA SER A 220 -15.81 2.25 6.97
C SER A 220 -16.56 2.01 8.29
N ASP A 221 -15.87 1.92 9.42
CA ASP A 221 -16.56 1.81 10.72
C ASP A 221 -17.34 3.11 10.98
N PRO A 222 -18.65 3.03 11.30
CA PRO A 222 -19.47 4.23 11.54
C PRO A 222 -19.01 5.03 12.74
N SER A 223 -18.31 4.40 13.70
CA SER A 223 -17.80 5.06 14.89
C SER A 223 -16.39 5.60 14.68
N ASP A 224 -16.23 6.92 14.73
CA ASP A 224 -14.90 7.54 14.69
C ASP A 224 -14.00 7.14 15.88
N LEU A 225 -14.59 6.74 17.01
CA LEU A 225 -13.86 6.22 18.18
C LEU A 225 -13.23 4.84 17.96
N SER A 226 -13.51 4.17 16.84
CA SER A 226 -12.92 2.87 16.49
C SER A 226 -11.50 2.98 15.97
N ARG A 227 -11.05 4.16 15.57
CA ARG A 227 -9.77 4.40 14.90
C ARG A 227 -9.10 5.69 15.34
N ILE A 228 -7.79 5.76 15.19
CA ILE A 228 -7.01 7.00 15.27
C ILE A 228 -6.72 7.43 13.84
N ASN A 229 -7.25 8.58 13.41
CA ASN A 229 -6.97 9.16 12.10
C ASN A 229 -5.64 9.92 12.14
N LEU A 230 -4.91 9.99 11.03
CA LEU A 230 -3.66 10.75 10.97
C LEU A 230 -3.87 12.28 11.09
N MET A 231 -5.10 12.75 10.93
CA MET A 231 -5.48 14.15 11.13
C MET A 231 -6.02 14.44 12.54
N ASP A 232 -6.09 13.44 13.43
CA ASP A 232 -6.51 13.65 14.82
C ASP A 232 -5.47 14.48 15.57
N ASP A 233 -5.93 15.46 16.35
CA ASP A 233 -5.07 16.20 17.27
C ASP A 233 -4.81 15.41 18.57
N GLU A 234 -3.98 15.97 19.41
CA GLU A 234 -3.58 15.35 20.68
C GLU A 234 -4.78 15.03 21.57
N ASP A 235 -5.76 15.93 21.63
CA ASP A 235 -6.99 15.74 22.41
C ASP A 235 -7.84 14.60 21.84
N ALA A 236 -8.00 14.54 20.52
CA ALA A 236 -8.71 13.47 19.85
C ALA A 236 -8.04 12.11 20.04
N ILE A 237 -6.70 12.03 19.88
CA ILE A 237 -5.91 10.81 20.13
C ILE A 237 -6.09 10.36 21.58
N SER A 238 -5.91 11.29 22.53
CA SER A 238 -6.08 11.03 23.96
C SER A 238 -7.46 10.50 24.29
N LYS A 239 -8.51 11.17 23.80
CA LYS A 239 -9.91 10.78 23.99
C LYS A 239 -10.18 9.37 23.42
N LYS A 240 -9.69 9.07 22.21
CA LYS A 240 -9.91 7.77 21.54
C LYS A 240 -9.23 6.62 22.31
N ILE A 241 -7.99 6.80 22.75
CA ILE A 241 -7.26 5.78 23.53
C ILE A 241 -7.90 5.60 24.91
N ARG A 242 -8.28 6.68 25.61
CA ARG A 242 -8.99 6.57 26.90
C ARG A 242 -10.28 5.76 26.77
N LYS A 243 -11.04 5.96 25.68
CA LYS A 243 -12.32 5.27 25.42
C LYS A 243 -12.16 3.91 24.73
N ALA A 244 -10.93 3.51 24.37
CA ALA A 244 -10.68 2.19 23.81
C ALA A 244 -11.19 1.10 24.77
N LYS A 245 -11.83 0.09 24.20
CA LYS A 245 -12.37 -1.04 24.99
C LYS A 245 -11.21 -1.83 25.63
N THR A 246 -11.39 -2.27 26.85
CA THR A 246 -10.47 -3.15 27.59
C THR A 246 -11.28 -4.09 28.46
N ASP A 247 -10.70 -5.22 28.82
CA ASP A 247 -11.20 -6.10 29.86
C ASP A 247 -10.82 -5.56 31.27
N PRO A 248 -11.36 -6.13 32.35
CA PRO A 248 -11.13 -5.68 33.73
C PRO A 248 -9.76 -6.08 34.29
N ASP A 249 -9.08 -7.04 33.69
CA ASP A 249 -7.85 -7.61 34.23
C ASP A 249 -6.63 -6.73 33.93
N GLY A 250 -5.62 -6.78 34.79
CA GLY A 250 -4.32 -6.16 34.50
C GLY A 250 -3.64 -6.78 33.30
N LEU A 251 -2.64 -6.08 32.74
CA LEU A 251 -1.85 -6.61 31.63
C LEU A 251 -1.10 -7.89 32.07
N PRO A 252 -1.05 -8.93 31.23
CA PRO A 252 -0.26 -10.11 31.53
C PRO A 252 1.25 -9.78 31.48
N SER A 253 2.08 -10.56 32.14
CA SER A 253 3.53 -10.41 32.09
C SER A 253 4.18 -11.11 30.90
N GLU A 254 3.43 -11.95 30.18
CA GLU A 254 3.90 -12.73 29.04
C GLU A 254 2.91 -12.67 27.87
N VAL A 255 3.44 -12.81 26.63
CA VAL A 255 2.65 -12.77 25.40
C VAL A 255 1.55 -13.83 25.36
N ALA A 256 1.80 -15.01 25.95
CA ALA A 256 0.80 -16.08 26.05
C ALA A 256 -0.48 -15.64 26.80
N GLY A 257 -0.36 -14.73 27.77
CA GLY A 257 -1.49 -14.18 28.53
C GLY A 257 -2.39 -13.22 27.74
N LEU A 258 -1.99 -12.82 26.53
CA LEU A 258 -2.83 -12.04 25.60
C LEU A 258 -3.82 -12.91 24.80
N VAL A 259 -3.62 -14.25 24.81
CA VAL A 259 -4.52 -15.16 24.10
C VAL A 259 -5.94 -15.08 24.73
N GLY A 260 -6.95 -14.83 23.88
CA GLY A 260 -8.32 -14.61 24.30
C GLY A 260 -8.63 -13.20 24.84
N ARG A 261 -7.66 -12.29 24.82
CA ARG A 261 -7.80 -10.87 25.24
C ARG A 261 -7.52 -9.91 24.08
N PRO A 262 -8.37 -9.87 23.04
CA PRO A 262 -8.08 -9.16 21.78
C PRO A 262 -7.90 -7.66 21.97
N GLU A 263 -8.59 -7.02 22.91
CA GLU A 263 -8.45 -5.60 23.19
C GLU A 263 -7.09 -5.28 23.84
N ALA A 264 -6.65 -6.11 24.80
CA ALA A 264 -5.34 -5.99 25.42
C ALA A 264 -4.23 -6.22 24.38
N ASP A 265 -4.35 -7.29 23.58
CA ASP A 265 -3.41 -7.61 22.50
C ASP A 265 -3.27 -6.48 21.50
N ASN A 266 -4.39 -5.85 21.11
CA ASN A 266 -4.40 -4.70 20.19
C ASN A 266 -3.66 -3.49 20.78
N LEU A 267 -3.97 -3.09 22.03
CA LEU A 267 -3.33 -1.90 22.62
C LEU A 267 -1.84 -2.12 22.89
N VAL A 268 -1.45 -3.33 23.36
CA VAL A 268 -0.04 -3.73 23.52
C VAL A 268 0.66 -3.74 22.14
N GLY A 269 0.00 -4.25 21.11
CA GLY A 269 0.52 -4.27 19.73
C GLY A 269 0.71 -2.86 19.15
N ILE A 270 -0.22 -1.93 19.41
CA ILE A 270 -0.10 -0.53 19.00
C ILE A 270 1.09 0.12 19.72
N TYR A 271 1.23 -0.07 21.03
CA TYR A 271 2.36 0.46 21.79
C TYR A 271 3.69 -0.07 21.25
N ALA A 272 3.79 -1.40 21.08
CA ALA A 272 4.96 -2.07 20.56
C ALA A 272 5.37 -1.51 19.19
N ALA A 273 4.40 -1.37 18.28
CA ALA A 273 4.65 -0.81 16.95
C ALA A 273 5.10 0.65 16.97
N LEU A 274 4.51 1.49 17.84
CA LEU A 274 4.90 2.90 17.96
C LEU A 274 6.27 3.08 18.62
N ALA A 275 6.63 2.18 19.56
CA ALA A 275 7.88 2.24 20.32
C ALA A 275 9.07 1.51 19.65
N ASP A 276 8.87 0.85 18.50
CA ASP A 276 9.82 -0.08 17.89
C ASP A 276 10.26 -1.21 18.84
N LYS A 277 9.30 -1.76 19.58
CA LYS A 277 9.50 -2.84 20.55
C LYS A 277 8.70 -4.08 20.15
N THR A 278 9.07 -5.20 20.70
CA THR A 278 8.24 -6.42 20.70
C THR A 278 7.14 -6.33 21.75
N LYS A 279 6.06 -7.09 21.59
CA LYS A 279 5.03 -7.22 22.64
C LYS A 279 5.61 -7.74 23.95
N ALA A 280 6.61 -8.61 23.90
CA ALA A 280 7.27 -9.15 25.09
C ALA A 280 7.98 -8.05 25.88
N GLU A 281 8.71 -7.14 25.23
CA GLU A 281 9.34 -6.01 25.88
C GLU A 281 8.34 -5.06 26.53
N VAL A 282 7.21 -4.77 25.85
CA VAL A 282 6.13 -3.95 26.38
C VAL A 282 5.50 -4.61 27.62
N LEU A 283 5.26 -5.92 27.57
CA LEU A 283 4.73 -6.66 28.72
C LEU A 283 5.75 -6.79 29.84
N GLY A 284 7.05 -6.79 29.55
CA GLY A 284 8.11 -6.67 30.57
C GLY A 284 8.08 -5.34 31.35
N GLU A 285 7.65 -4.25 30.69
CA GLU A 285 7.54 -2.92 31.31
C GLU A 285 6.22 -2.73 32.06
N PHE A 286 5.10 -3.24 31.52
CA PHE A 286 3.75 -2.97 32.01
C PHE A 286 3.03 -4.20 32.57
N GLY A 287 3.65 -5.37 32.61
CA GLY A 287 3.05 -6.59 33.12
C GLY A 287 2.58 -6.45 34.58
N GLY A 288 1.39 -6.94 34.85
CA GLY A 288 0.71 -6.80 36.16
C GLY A 288 0.05 -5.44 36.39
N GLN A 289 0.31 -4.44 35.57
CA GLN A 289 -0.28 -3.10 35.71
C GLN A 289 -1.69 -3.03 35.11
N GLN A 290 -2.51 -2.14 35.69
CA GLN A 290 -3.86 -1.88 35.20
C GLN A 290 -3.84 -0.97 33.96
N PHE A 291 -4.91 -1.04 33.15
CA PHE A 291 -5.08 -0.14 31.99
C PHE A 291 -5.12 1.36 32.36
N SER A 292 -5.44 1.68 33.59
CA SER A 292 -5.37 3.06 34.13
C SER A 292 -3.94 3.62 34.14
N VAL A 293 -2.93 2.76 34.17
CA VAL A 293 -1.50 3.13 34.07
C VAL A 293 -1.03 3.01 32.63
N PHE A 294 -1.39 1.94 31.93
CA PHE A 294 -0.91 1.69 30.56
C PHE A 294 -1.45 2.66 29.52
N LYS A 295 -2.76 3.01 29.58
CA LYS A 295 -3.35 3.93 28.60
C LYS A 295 -2.74 5.33 28.59
N PRO A 296 -2.46 5.98 29.72
CA PRO A 296 -1.69 7.22 29.74
C PRO A 296 -0.35 7.10 29.03
N ALA A 297 0.44 6.07 29.31
CA ALA A 297 1.73 5.85 28.64
C ALA A 297 1.57 5.64 27.12
N LEU A 298 0.53 4.92 26.69
CA LEU A 298 0.21 4.76 25.28
C LEU A 298 -0.22 6.09 24.63
N ILE A 299 -0.95 6.94 25.34
CA ILE A 299 -1.35 8.27 24.86
C ILE A 299 -0.10 9.13 24.63
N ASP A 300 0.78 9.23 25.65
CA ASP A 300 2.00 10.02 25.56
C ASP A 300 2.87 9.58 24.38
N LEU A 301 3.02 8.27 24.17
CA LEU A 301 3.77 7.72 23.06
C LEU A 301 3.08 8.01 21.72
N ALA A 302 1.75 7.78 21.62
CA ALA A 302 1.00 8.00 20.40
C ALA A 302 1.01 9.48 19.98
N VAL A 303 0.83 10.40 20.92
CA VAL A 303 0.93 11.84 20.68
C VAL A 303 2.34 12.20 20.23
N LYS A 304 3.37 11.75 20.93
CA LYS A 304 4.77 12.01 20.59
C LYS A 304 5.11 11.60 19.15
N VAL A 305 4.61 10.46 18.68
CA VAL A 305 4.89 9.94 17.34
C VAL A 305 4.01 10.59 16.27
N LEU A 306 2.72 10.79 16.55
CA LEU A 306 1.75 11.20 15.52
C LEU A 306 1.60 12.73 15.43
N ALA A 307 1.76 13.50 16.51
CA ALA A 307 1.57 14.95 16.48
C ALA A 307 2.46 15.68 15.45
N PRO A 308 3.76 15.32 15.27
CA PRO A 308 4.57 15.92 14.20
C PRO A 308 4.02 15.63 12.80
N ILE A 309 3.55 14.39 12.56
CA ILE A 309 2.95 13.97 11.27
C ILE A 309 1.65 14.73 11.04
N THR A 310 0.77 14.78 12.03
CA THR A 310 -0.51 15.52 11.96
C THR A 310 -0.28 17.00 11.72
N GLY A 311 0.68 17.60 12.42
CA GLY A 311 1.02 19.02 12.26
C GLY A 311 1.48 19.34 10.84
N GLU A 312 2.39 18.52 10.29
CA GLU A 312 2.88 18.68 8.93
C GLU A 312 1.81 18.39 7.87
N MET A 313 0.97 17.35 8.06
CA MET A 313 -0.18 17.11 7.19
C MET A 313 -1.12 18.31 7.13
N ARG A 314 -1.45 18.93 8.28
CA ARG A 314 -2.29 20.12 8.33
C ARG A 314 -1.65 21.30 7.61
N ARG A 315 -0.35 21.52 7.83
CA ARG A 315 0.40 22.56 7.12
C ARG A 315 0.34 22.37 5.61
N LEU A 316 0.59 21.14 5.12
CA LEU A 316 0.54 20.81 3.70
C LEU A 316 -0.88 20.96 3.12
N MET A 317 -1.91 20.49 3.81
CA MET A 317 -3.29 20.61 3.36
C MET A 317 -3.79 22.07 3.31
N ASN A 318 -3.18 22.97 4.07
CA ASN A 318 -3.43 24.41 3.97
C ASN A 318 -2.67 25.07 2.79
N ASP A 319 -1.76 24.36 2.14
CA ASP A 319 -1.05 24.79 0.94
C ASP A 319 -1.20 23.75 -0.18
N PRO A 320 -2.40 23.61 -0.76
CA PRO A 320 -2.66 22.63 -1.82
C PRO A 320 -1.82 22.88 -3.07
N GLY A 321 -1.38 24.13 -3.29
CA GLY A 321 -0.50 24.46 -4.42
C GLY A 321 0.85 23.78 -4.35
N HIS A 322 1.42 23.64 -3.15
CA HIS A 322 2.66 22.89 -2.93
C HIS A 322 2.47 21.40 -3.23
N ILE A 323 1.38 20.78 -2.71
CA ILE A 323 1.09 19.36 -3.00
C ILE A 323 0.90 19.11 -4.49
N ASP A 324 0.16 20.01 -5.17
CA ASP A 324 -0.07 19.89 -6.61
C ASP A 324 1.23 20.06 -7.42
N ALA A 325 2.16 20.88 -6.94
CA ALA A 325 3.49 21.02 -7.57
C ALA A 325 4.32 19.74 -7.44
N VAL A 326 4.32 19.10 -6.25
CA VAL A 326 4.97 17.80 -6.01
C VAL A 326 4.38 16.72 -6.91
N LEU A 327 3.04 16.62 -6.97
CA LEU A 327 2.36 15.64 -7.82
C LEU A 327 2.65 15.88 -9.32
N ARG A 328 2.71 17.14 -9.75
CA ARG A 328 3.01 17.50 -11.16
C ARG A 328 4.43 17.12 -11.54
N ASP A 329 5.43 17.42 -10.70
CA ASP A 329 6.81 17.01 -10.92
C ASP A 329 6.94 15.49 -10.95
N GLY A 330 6.40 14.82 -9.93
CA GLY A 330 6.41 13.37 -9.83
C GLY A 330 5.74 12.70 -11.03
N SER A 331 4.59 13.23 -11.49
CA SER A 331 3.89 12.73 -12.68
C SER A 331 4.70 12.90 -13.96
N ALA A 332 5.42 14.02 -14.11
CA ALA A 332 6.29 14.24 -15.27
C ALA A 332 7.44 13.22 -15.28
N ARG A 333 8.08 13.00 -14.13
CA ARG A 333 9.18 12.02 -13.96
C ARG A 333 8.68 10.59 -14.17
N ALA A 334 7.51 10.26 -13.62
CA ALA A 334 6.87 8.95 -13.79
C ALA A 334 6.52 8.69 -15.26
N ARG A 335 5.91 9.68 -15.94
CA ARG A 335 5.56 9.59 -17.36
C ARG A 335 6.78 9.37 -18.23
N ALA A 336 7.87 10.10 -18.00
CA ALA A 336 9.11 9.94 -18.76
C ALA A 336 9.67 8.52 -18.66
N ARG A 337 9.61 7.91 -17.48
CA ARG A 337 10.03 6.49 -17.29
C ARG A 337 9.06 5.51 -17.94
N ALA A 338 7.76 5.73 -17.77
CA ALA A 338 6.71 4.87 -18.33
C ALA A 338 6.73 4.87 -19.86
N GLU A 339 6.98 6.04 -20.48
CA GLU A 339 7.04 6.21 -21.93
C GLU A 339 8.13 5.34 -22.57
N VAL A 340 9.32 5.28 -21.95
CA VAL A 340 10.42 4.43 -22.45
C VAL A 340 10.00 2.97 -22.48
N THR A 341 9.33 2.49 -21.43
CA THR A 341 8.84 1.12 -21.37
C THR A 341 7.74 0.88 -22.39
N MET A 342 6.77 1.81 -22.49
CA MET A 342 5.64 1.65 -23.41
C MET A 342 6.07 1.69 -24.88
N GLN A 343 7.04 2.51 -25.23
CA GLN A 343 7.59 2.53 -26.58
C GLN A 343 8.16 1.17 -26.98
N GLN A 344 8.96 0.57 -26.08
CA GLN A 344 9.49 -0.79 -26.28
C GLN A 344 8.39 -1.86 -26.32
N VAL A 345 7.34 -1.74 -25.50
CA VAL A 345 6.19 -2.64 -25.54
C VAL A 345 5.47 -2.56 -26.89
N LYS A 346 5.30 -1.35 -27.42
CA LYS A 346 4.68 -1.13 -28.76
C LYS A 346 5.51 -1.78 -29.87
N ASP A 347 6.85 -1.61 -29.83
CA ASP A 347 7.77 -2.27 -30.78
C ASP A 347 7.65 -3.81 -30.68
N ILE A 348 7.64 -4.35 -29.47
CA ILE A 348 7.51 -5.79 -29.22
C ILE A 348 6.16 -6.32 -29.73
N CYS A 349 5.06 -5.57 -29.51
CA CYS A 349 3.72 -5.94 -29.98
C CYS A 349 3.55 -5.71 -31.50
N GLY A 350 4.46 -4.99 -32.17
CA GLY A 350 4.39 -4.69 -33.58
C GLY A 350 3.37 -3.61 -33.95
N PHE A 351 3.13 -2.65 -33.04
CA PHE A 351 2.21 -1.53 -33.31
C PHE A 351 2.88 -0.47 -34.19
N LEU A 352 2.07 0.16 -35.02
CA LEU A 352 2.44 1.37 -35.76
C LEU A 352 2.02 2.59 -34.91
N TYR A 353 2.98 3.54 -34.62
CA TYR A 353 2.72 4.74 -33.80
C TYR A 353 3.62 5.92 -34.20
#